data_95f17754cae207a373220d5c94670a81
#
_entry.id   95f17754cae207a373220d5c94670a81
#
_cell.length_a   1.000
_cell.length_b   1.000
_cell.length_c   1.000
_cell.angle_alpha   90.00
_cell.angle_beta   90.00
_cell.angle_gamma   90.00
#
_symmetry.space_group_name_H-M   'P 1'
#
loop_
_entity.id
_entity.type
_entity.pdbx_description
1 polymer ?
#
loop_
_entity_poly.entity_id
_entity_poly.type
_entity_poly.pdbx_seq_one_letter_code
_entity_poly.pdbx_strand_id
1 'polypeptide(L)'
;NKEHPDKAANIMYADGDMSKMLQEVINGRADAHIASIKVTADYVLKEQGLDSELECLPFETGDETTTYMLLRQDESGEKLKKIIDDSLKTLIENGTLKELSEKYLDGDYAPQL
;
A
#
# COMPACT_ATOMS: atom_id res chain seq x y z
N ASN A 1 11.63 10.67 16.39
CA ASN A 1 12.86 11.34 16.87
C ASN A 1 12.58 12.41 17.92
N LYS A 2 11.41 13.07 17.96
CA LYS A 2 11.06 14.06 18.99
C LYS A 2 10.84 13.42 20.37
N GLU A 3 10.25 12.24 20.40
CA GLU A 3 9.93 11.49 21.62
C GLU A 3 11.13 10.70 22.17
N HIS A 4 12.06 10.32 21.28
CA HIS A 4 13.26 9.55 21.61
C HIS A 4 14.50 10.18 20.96
N PRO A 5 14.96 11.34 21.42
CA PRO A 5 16.09 12.04 20.78
C PRO A 5 17.42 11.31 20.94
N ASP A 6 17.58 10.49 21.97
CA ASP A 6 18.73 9.63 22.23
C ASP A 6 18.77 8.35 21.37
N LYS A 7 17.65 8.04 20.67
CA LYS A 7 17.49 6.91 19.75
C LYS A 7 17.00 7.36 18.37
N ALA A 8 17.38 8.55 17.96
CA ALA A 8 16.96 9.13 16.70
C ALA A 8 17.41 8.27 15.52
N ALA A 9 16.47 7.86 14.67
CA ALA A 9 16.78 7.21 13.42
C ALA A 9 17.37 8.21 12.41
N ASN A 10 18.30 7.76 11.60
CA ASN A 10 18.79 8.51 10.45
C ASN A 10 17.82 8.26 9.27
N ILE A 11 17.09 9.30 8.86
CA ILE A 11 16.08 9.18 7.81
C ILE A 11 16.73 9.49 6.46
N MET A 12 16.69 8.50 5.56
CA MET A 12 17.08 8.66 4.17
C MET A 12 15.84 8.80 3.30
N TYR A 13 15.87 9.72 2.35
CA TYR A 13 14.82 9.89 1.36
C TYR A 13 15.31 9.37 0.02
N ALA A 14 14.46 8.62 -0.68
CA ALA A 14 14.74 8.09 -2.01
C ALA A 14 13.66 8.52 -3.00
N ASP A 15 14.00 8.50 -4.27
CA ASP A 15 13.04 8.66 -5.36
C ASP A 15 12.06 7.49 -5.34
N GLY A 16 10.77 7.72 -5.60
CA GLY A 16 9.65 6.81 -5.37
C GLY A 16 9.67 5.43 -6.05
N ASP A 17 10.83 4.90 -6.38
CA ASP A 17 11.03 3.54 -6.90
C ASP A 17 11.23 2.55 -5.75
N MET A 18 10.18 1.80 -5.43
CA MET A 18 10.18 0.82 -4.33
C MET A 18 11.28 -0.24 -4.51
N SER A 19 11.52 -0.71 -5.73
CA SER A 19 12.54 -1.72 -5.99
C SER A 19 13.94 -1.25 -5.59
N LYS A 20 14.26 0.02 -5.89
CA LYS A 20 15.53 0.62 -5.46
C LYS A 20 15.62 0.75 -3.95
N MET A 21 14.53 1.17 -3.30
CA MET A 21 14.50 1.30 -1.84
C MET A 21 14.71 -0.05 -1.14
N LEU A 22 14.11 -1.12 -1.64
CA LEU A 22 14.33 -2.47 -1.14
C LEU A 22 15.78 -2.93 -1.34
N GLN A 23 16.39 -2.63 -2.49
CA GLN A 23 17.80 -2.92 -2.74
C GLN A 23 18.77 -2.17 -1.79
N GLU A 24 18.42 -0.96 -1.33
CA GLU A 24 19.21 -0.25 -0.32
C GLU A 24 19.24 -1.00 1.02
N VAL A 25 18.10 -1.64 1.38
CA VAL A 25 18.05 -2.49 2.60
C VAL A 25 18.85 -3.76 2.41
N ILE A 26 18.69 -4.48 1.30
CA ILE A 26 19.44 -5.71 0.99
C ILE A 26 20.94 -5.45 0.99
N ASN A 27 21.36 -4.34 0.41
CA ASN A 27 22.77 -3.95 0.33
C ASN A 27 23.34 -3.38 1.66
N GLY A 28 22.55 -3.32 2.72
CA GLY A 28 22.96 -2.82 4.04
C GLY A 28 23.24 -1.32 4.09
N ARG A 29 22.73 -0.54 3.13
CA ARG A 29 22.81 0.93 3.16
C ARG A 29 21.69 1.57 3.97
N ALA A 30 20.60 0.85 4.16
CA ALA A 30 19.55 1.16 5.09
C ALA A 30 19.23 -0.07 5.93
N ASP A 31 18.85 0.13 7.18
CA ASP A 31 18.51 -0.97 8.09
C ASP A 31 17.04 -1.42 7.90
N ALA A 32 16.18 -0.53 7.45
CA ALA A 32 14.76 -0.79 7.21
C ALA A 32 14.15 0.19 6.19
N HIS A 33 13.07 -0.23 5.55
CA HIS A 33 12.21 0.61 4.72
C HIS A 33 10.81 0.66 5.33
N ILE A 34 10.21 1.85 5.39
CA ILE A 34 8.83 2.04 5.81
C ILE A 34 7.95 2.10 4.56
N ALA A 35 7.23 1.03 4.28
CA ALA A 35 6.25 0.97 3.20
C ALA A 35 4.92 1.56 3.66
N SER A 36 4.22 2.24 2.75
CA SER A 36 2.91 2.82 3.04
C SER A 36 1.79 1.79 3.18
N ILE A 37 1.89 0.65 2.51
CA ILE A 37 0.87 -0.40 2.48
C ILE A 37 1.56 -1.76 2.47
N LYS A 38 1.31 -2.57 3.51
CA LYS A 38 1.90 -3.92 3.65
C LYS A 38 1.63 -4.82 2.44
N VAL A 39 0.38 -4.88 1.98
CA VAL A 39 -0.02 -5.73 0.84
C VAL A 39 0.78 -5.42 -0.42
N THR A 40 1.02 -4.13 -0.71
CA THR A 40 1.85 -3.72 -1.84
C THR A 40 3.30 -4.14 -1.65
N ALA A 41 3.83 -4.01 -0.45
CA ALA A 41 5.20 -4.43 -0.15
C ALA A 41 5.35 -5.94 -0.31
N ASP A 42 4.46 -6.75 0.26
CA ASP A 42 4.46 -8.21 0.12
C ASP A 42 4.35 -8.65 -1.35
N TYR A 43 3.49 -7.98 -2.13
CA TYR A 43 3.36 -8.24 -3.56
C TYR A 43 4.67 -7.97 -4.31
N VAL A 44 5.29 -6.81 -4.09
CA VAL A 44 6.56 -6.44 -4.74
C VAL A 44 7.69 -7.39 -4.34
N LEU A 45 7.76 -7.80 -3.07
CA LEU A 45 8.76 -8.77 -2.61
C LEU A 45 8.62 -10.11 -3.35
N LYS A 46 7.41 -10.64 -3.45
CA LYS A 46 7.12 -11.89 -4.18
C LYS A 46 7.43 -11.79 -5.68
N GLU A 47 6.94 -10.74 -6.34
CA GLU A 47 7.16 -10.54 -7.78
C GLU A 47 8.64 -10.41 -8.15
N GLN A 48 9.46 -9.87 -7.26
CA GLN A 48 10.89 -9.69 -7.48
C GLN A 48 11.74 -10.82 -6.89
N GLY A 49 11.13 -11.81 -6.23
CA GLY A 49 11.85 -12.90 -5.59
C GLY A 49 12.72 -12.47 -4.40
N LEU A 50 12.34 -11.39 -3.73
CA LEU A 50 13.06 -10.80 -2.59
C LEU A 50 12.51 -11.26 -1.23
N ASP A 51 11.45 -12.03 -1.21
CA ASP A 51 10.78 -12.57 -0.02
C ASP A 51 11.63 -13.55 0.78
N SER A 52 12.73 -14.04 0.21
CA SER A 52 13.76 -14.80 0.93
C SER A 52 14.81 -13.93 1.65
N GLU A 53 14.92 -12.65 1.31
CA GLU A 53 15.91 -11.72 1.85
C GLU A 53 15.30 -10.65 2.76
N LEU A 54 14.04 -10.31 2.53
CA LEU A 54 13.29 -9.28 3.26
C LEU A 54 11.94 -9.81 3.69
N GLU A 55 11.48 -9.35 4.85
CA GLU A 55 10.12 -9.63 5.35
C GLU A 55 9.43 -8.36 5.81
N CYS A 56 8.10 -8.33 5.69
CA CYS A 56 7.28 -7.29 6.29
C CYS A 56 7.02 -7.61 7.77
N LEU A 57 7.42 -6.71 8.65
CA LEU A 57 7.15 -6.86 10.07
C LEU A 57 5.65 -6.80 10.37
N PRO A 58 5.16 -7.57 11.36
CA PRO A 58 3.72 -7.71 11.64
C PRO A 58 3.13 -6.57 12.49
N PHE A 59 3.67 -5.35 12.38
CA PHE A 59 3.15 -4.19 13.10
C PHE A 59 3.06 -2.96 12.20
N GLU A 60 2.09 -2.14 12.49
CA GLU A 60 1.85 -0.88 11.81
C GLU A 60 2.64 0.26 12.46
N THR A 61 3.13 1.18 11.67
CA THR A 61 3.97 2.30 12.12
C THR A 61 3.29 3.66 11.99
N GLY A 62 2.01 3.71 11.69
CA GLY A 62 1.27 4.96 11.45
C GLY A 62 -0.24 4.78 11.58
N ASP A 63 -0.95 5.86 11.36
CA ASP A 63 -2.41 5.87 11.33
C ASP A 63 -2.94 5.21 10.05
N GLU A 64 -4.17 4.69 10.11
CA GLU A 64 -4.87 4.21 8.92
C GLU A 64 -4.95 5.29 7.85
N THR A 65 -4.59 4.94 6.63
CA THR A 65 -4.66 5.85 5.48
C THR A 65 -5.75 5.42 4.52
N THR A 66 -6.63 6.37 4.17
CA THR A 66 -7.65 6.17 3.16
C THR A 66 -7.16 6.69 1.81
N THR A 67 -7.31 5.90 0.76
CA THR A 67 -7.01 6.31 -0.61
C THR A 67 -8.28 6.75 -1.34
N TYR A 68 -8.14 7.76 -2.18
CA TYR A 68 -9.26 8.36 -2.89
C TYR A 68 -8.97 8.46 -4.39
N MET A 69 -10.01 8.29 -5.21
CA MET A 69 -9.94 8.68 -6.61
C MET A 69 -10.16 10.19 -6.75
N LEU A 70 -9.31 10.86 -7.50
CA LEU A 70 -9.45 12.28 -7.80
C LEU A 70 -10.13 12.45 -9.16
N LEU A 71 -11.25 13.16 -9.17
CA LEU A 71 -12.02 13.45 -10.36
C LEU A 71 -12.11 14.97 -10.57
N ARG A 72 -12.38 15.38 -11.81
CA ARG A 72 -12.60 16.80 -12.11
C ARG A 72 -13.86 17.30 -11.42
N GLN A 73 -13.85 18.55 -10.97
CA GLN A 73 -15.00 19.23 -10.37
C GLN A 73 -15.85 19.91 -11.46
N ASP A 74 -16.39 19.10 -12.38
CA ASP A 74 -17.29 19.55 -13.44
C ASP A 74 -18.41 18.52 -13.65
N GLU A 75 -19.37 18.84 -14.50
CA GLU A 75 -20.51 17.97 -14.78
C GLU A 75 -20.09 16.56 -15.25
N SER A 76 -19.00 16.44 -15.97
CA SER A 76 -18.50 15.14 -16.43
C SER A 76 -17.88 14.33 -15.29
N GLY A 77 -17.18 15.00 -14.38
CA GLY A 77 -16.63 14.38 -13.17
C GLY A 77 -17.70 13.87 -12.23
N GLU A 78 -18.79 14.65 -12.04
CA GLU A 78 -19.93 14.20 -11.24
C GLU A 78 -20.64 12.99 -11.84
N LYS A 79 -20.83 12.95 -13.17
CA LYS A 79 -21.39 11.78 -13.86
C LYS A 79 -20.49 10.56 -13.69
N LEU A 80 -19.20 10.73 -13.86
CA LEU A 80 -18.22 9.65 -13.70
C LEU A 80 -18.18 9.15 -12.25
N LYS A 81 -18.21 10.06 -11.27
CA LYS A 81 -18.29 9.71 -9.85
C LYS A 81 -19.45 8.78 -9.56
N LYS A 82 -20.64 9.15 -10.04
CA LYS A 82 -21.85 8.32 -9.84
C LYS A 82 -21.69 6.92 -10.44
N ILE A 83 -21.14 6.81 -11.65
CA ILE A 83 -20.92 5.51 -12.31
C ILE A 83 -19.93 4.66 -11.50
N ILE A 84 -18.84 5.27 -11.02
CA ILE A 84 -17.83 4.58 -10.21
C ILE A 84 -18.42 4.12 -8.88
N ASP A 85 -19.12 5.00 -8.16
CA ASP A 85 -19.73 4.69 -6.86
C ASP A 85 -20.74 3.53 -6.99
N ASP A 86 -21.66 3.59 -7.98
CA ASP A 86 -22.64 2.54 -8.24
C ASP A 86 -21.98 1.20 -8.63
N SER A 87 -20.90 1.26 -9.42
CA SER A 87 -20.15 0.08 -9.84
C SER A 87 -19.39 -0.55 -8.68
N LEU A 88 -18.67 0.24 -7.88
CA LEU A 88 -17.94 -0.23 -6.71
C LEU A 88 -18.88 -0.86 -5.69
N LYS A 89 -20.02 -0.21 -5.41
CA LYS A 89 -21.05 -0.76 -4.55
C LYS A 89 -21.50 -2.15 -5.02
N THR A 90 -21.79 -2.30 -6.31
CA THR A 90 -22.19 -3.58 -6.90
C THR A 90 -21.10 -4.64 -6.74
N LEU A 91 -19.83 -4.28 -6.98
CA LEU A 91 -18.70 -5.20 -6.87
C LEU A 91 -18.41 -5.62 -5.42
N ILE A 92 -18.70 -4.76 -4.44
CA ILE A 92 -18.62 -5.10 -3.02
C ILE A 92 -19.77 -6.05 -2.65
N GLU A 93 -21.00 -5.69 -2.98
CA GLU A 93 -22.21 -6.43 -2.61
C GLU A 93 -22.26 -7.85 -3.21
N ASN A 94 -21.75 -8.03 -4.43
CA ASN A 94 -21.71 -9.34 -5.09
C ASN A 94 -20.46 -10.18 -4.77
N GLY A 95 -19.56 -9.67 -3.94
CA GLY A 95 -18.33 -10.35 -3.50
C GLY A 95 -17.18 -10.36 -4.51
N THR A 96 -17.32 -9.74 -5.68
CA THR A 96 -16.27 -9.74 -6.71
C THR A 96 -14.96 -9.13 -6.20
N LEU A 97 -15.01 -8.02 -5.45
CA LEU A 97 -13.79 -7.40 -4.91
C LEU A 97 -13.10 -8.30 -3.90
N LYS A 98 -13.86 -9.02 -3.08
CA LYS A 98 -13.32 -10.02 -2.16
C LYS A 98 -12.61 -11.14 -2.91
N GLU A 99 -13.25 -11.74 -3.91
CA GLU A 99 -12.65 -12.80 -4.72
C GLU A 99 -11.35 -12.36 -5.40
N LEU A 100 -11.33 -11.14 -5.95
CA LEU A 100 -10.13 -10.57 -6.56
C LEU A 100 -9.03 -10.31 -5.53
N SER A 101 -9.40 -9.80 -4.36
CA SER A 101 -8.47 -9.57 -3.26
C SER A 101 -7.81 -10.88 -2.80
N GLU A 102 -8.61 -11.90 -2.52
CA GLU A 102 -8.11 -13.22 -2.12
C GLU A 102 -7.22 -13.86 -3.21
N LYS A 103 -7.62 -13.71 -4.49
CA LYS A 103 -6.88 -14.30 -5.62
C LYS A 103 -5.52 -13.63 -5.87
N TYR A 104 -5.43 -12.31 -5.78
CA TYR A 104 -4.24 -11.57 -6.20
C TYR A 104 -3.40 -11.02 -5.07
N LEU A 105 -3.98 -10.85 -3.88
CA LEU A 105 -3.33 -10.25 -2.71
C LEU A 105 -3.17 -11.22 -1.55
N ASP A 106 -3.61 -12.48 -1.71
CA ASP A 106 -3.52 -13.53 -0.69
C ASP A 106 -4.24 -13.16 0.63
N GLY A 107 -5.35 -12.41 0.53
CA GLY A 107 -6.17 -11.99 1.66
C GLY A 107 -7.37 -11.13 1.27
N ASP A 108 -8.33 -11.00 2.18
CA ASP A 108 -9.50 -10.13 1.99
C ASP A 108 -9.19 -8.71 2.44
N TYR A 109 -8.87 -7.86 1.49
CA TYR A 109 -8.65 -6.41 1.67
C TYR A 109 -9.74 -5.57 0.99
N ALA A 110 -10.88 -6.21 0.64
CA ALA A 110 -11.99 -5.50 0.04
C ALA A 110 -12.60 -4.49 1.03
N PRO A 111 -12.97 -3.28 0.56
CA PRO A 111 -13.64 -2.31 1.41
C PRO A 111 -14.98 -2.85 1.89
N GLN A 112 -15.35 -2.49 3.11
CA GLN A 112 -16.68 -2.75 3.67
C GLN A 112 -17.60 -1.56 3.42
N LEU A 113 -18.91 -1.82 3.22
CA LEU A 113 -19.95 -0.77 3.06
C LEU A 113 -20.42 -0.25 4.42
#